data_8cf452b9f0c9bd0781319a72055c0e48
#
_entry.id   8cf452b9f0c9bd0781319a72055c0e48
#
_cell.length_a   1.000
_cell.length_b   1.000
_cell.length_c   1.000
_cell.angle_alpha   90.00
_cell.angle_beta   90.00
_cell.angle_gamma   90.00
#
_symmetry.space_group_name_H-M   'P 1'
#
loop_
_entity.id
_entity.type
_entity.pdbx_description
1 polymer ?
#
loop_
_entity_poly.entity_id
_entity_poly.type
_entity_poly.pdbx_seq_one_letter_code
_entity_poly.pdbx_strand_id
1 'polypeptide(L)'
;MLARVQGLFRNLAIYGLGDVATSLVSLLLLPIYTEYLSPEEYGIIAMLLTIEAVAKILFRWGVDTAFMRMYFDCADQAARQRLASTIFFFLAAMNGALLAAGILGAEWLSVRLFDTAQHALIIALVIANTFVVGFYFIPFQVLRIREESRLFISLVFGRSAGTIVARLLLVIAAQMGVLGVVVADVLVTAVFSLVLARWYAPLIRPVFSRPLLHEALAFGLPRIPHAVANQFIGIADKYFLNAFGALRDVGLYSIGASFGLSLKLFLAAFDNAWTPFYLGAMKEPDAKEIFSKVSTYVIAVLILLVAGLCAVAPDLIRLMTEQKFHDAAVVTPWIALGVMFQGLYLVGSIGLIITRRTSRYPIATGIAAATSVVSNVLLIPRFGLIGAAWSQTIAYGTLALVTIAFSWREYPIHYEWSRLLRISIAGALAFAAASRLVPTLPPLAGLLVRGLVTVGTYTALMVAFRFFHAGELRILREMRERALRKKPVATAPARAGAVEMAGDIVTTAPDPLDDVEGSSPDSRAQRR
;
A
#
# COMPACT_ATOMS: atom_id res chain seq x y z
N MET A 1 2.37 19.97 -21.90
CA MET A 1 1.42 19.20 -21.10
C MET A 1 1.70 17.69 -21.18
N LEU A 2 1.73 17.05 -22.36
CA LEU A 2 2.01 15.62 -22.57
C LEU A 2 3.32 15.13 -21.93
N ALA A 3 4.43 15.86 -22.05
CA ALA A 3 5.72 15.47 -21.44
C ALA A 3 5.69 15.47 -19.90
N ARG A 4 4.96 16.41 -19.26
CA ARG A 4 4.76 16.42 -17.81
C ARG A 4 3.89 15.24 -17.35
N VAL A 5 2.84 14.92 -18.13
CA VAL A 5 1.98 13.76 -17.85
C VAL A 5 2.74 12.44 -18.01
N GLN A 6 3.56 12.30 -19.05
CA GLN A 6 4.44 11.13 -19.24
C GLN A 6 5.48 11.01 -18.11
N GLY A 7 6.07 12.14 -17.67
CA GLY A 7 6.96 12.17 -16.50
C GLY A 7 6.28 11.71 -15.23
N LEU A 8 5.05 12.17 -14.98
CA LEU A 8 4.25 11.75 -13.83
C LEU A 8 3.95 10.24 -13.85
N PHE A 9 3.47 9.71 -15.00
CA PHE A 9 3.21 8.26 -15.13
C PHE A 9 4.47 7.43 -14.96
N ARG A 10 5.60 7.89 -15.48
CA ARG A 10 6.88 7.21 -15.29
C ARG A 10 7.29 7.19 -13.82
N ASN A 11 7.17 8.30 -13.12
CA ASN A 11 7.50 8.39 -11.70
C ASN A 11 6.56 7.53 -10.84
N LEU A 12 5.25 7.55 -11.11
CA LEU A 12 4.27 6.68 -10.43
C LEU A 12 4.55 5.20 -10.65
N ALA A 13 4.89 4.81 -11.89
CA ALA A 13 5.29 3.43 -12.20
C ALA A 13 6.57 3.04 -11.45
N ILE A 14 7.54 3.93 -11.37
CA ILE A 14 8.81 3.70 -10.67
C ILE A 14 8.58 3.53 -9.16
N TYR A 15 7.78 4.39 -8.52
CA TYR A 15 7.46 4.26 -7.09
C TYR A 15 6.65 2.99 -6.79
N GLY A 16 5.65 2.68 -7.61
CA GLY A 16 4.85 1.45 -7.47
C GLY A 16 5.67 0.18 -7.65
N LEU A 17 6.60 0.15 -8.62
CA LEU A 17 7.52 -0.97 -8.81
C LEU A 17 8.44 -1.19 -7.60
N GLY A 18 8.86 -0.14 -6.91
CA GLY A 18 9.67 -0.25 -5.69
C GLY A 18 8.93 -1.01 -4.57
N ASP A 19 7.68 -0.63 -4.31
CA ASP A 19 6.85 -1.28 -3.28
C ASP A 19 6.51 -2.73 -3.65
N VAL A 20 6.19 -2.99 -4.92
CA VAL A 20 5.94 -4.33 -5.45
C VAL A 20 7.19 -5.21 -5.32
N ALA A 21 8.35 -4.71 -5.73
CA ALA A 21 9.60 -5.47 -5.67
C ALA A 21 9.96 -5.82 -4.21
N THR A 22 9.81 -4.88 -3.27
CA THR A 22 10.06 -5.13 -1.84
C THR A 22 9.13 -6.22 -1.29
N SER A 23 7.86 -6.19 -1.66
CA SER A 23 6.87 -7.18 -1.23
C SER A 23 7.14 -8.56 -1.83
N LEU A 24 7.51 -8.62 -3.12
CA LEU A 24 7.89 -9.87 -3.79
C LEU A 24 9.15 -10.48 -3.19
N VAL A 25 10.17 -9.66 -2.89
CA VAL A 25 11.40 -10.15 -2.25
C VAL A 25 11.10 -10.70 -0.86
N SER A 26 10.24 -10.07 -0.07
CA SER A 26 9.83 -10.58 1.23
C SER A 26 9.12 -11.94 1.12
N LEU A 27 8.31 -12.13 0.08
CA LEU A 27 7.65 -13.41 -0.18
C LEU A 27 8.65 -14.49 -0.62
N LEU A 28 9.64 -14.12 -1.47
CA LEU A 28 10.69 -15.05 -1.94
C LEU A 28 11.64 -15.49 -0.83
N LEU A 29 11.74 -14.75 0.27
CA LEU A 29 12.54 -15.15 1.45
C LEU A 29 11.77 -16.10 2.39
N LEU A 30 10.48 -16.28 2.15
CA LEU A 30 9.65 -17.14 3.01
C LEU A 30 10.19 -18.58 3.13
N PRO A 31 10.62 -19.26 2.05
CA PRO A 31 11.21 -20.59 2.14
C PRO A 31 12.36 -20.64 3.14
N ILE A 32 13.25 -19.65 3.06
CA ILE A 32 14.43 -19.59 3.93
C ILE A 32 14.00 -19.40 5.39
N TYR A 33 13.08 -18.48 5.66
CA TYR A 33 12.64 -18.27 7.04
C TYR A 33 11.91 -19.47 7.63
N THR A 34 11.11 -20.17 6.84
CA THR A 34 10.35 -21.34 7.31
C THR A 34 11.25 -22.56 7.56
N GLU A 35 12.41 -22.64 6.94
CA GLU A 35 13.41 -23.67 7.23
C GLU A 35 14.03 -23.48 8.61
N TYR A 36 14.42 -22.24 8.96
CA TYR A 36 15.18 -21.94 10.18
C TYR A 36 14.32 -21.55 11.38
N LEU A 37 13.08 -21.14 11.20
CA LEU A 37 12.17 -20.72 12.26
C LEU A 37 11.03 -21.73 12.47
N SER A 38 10.63 -21.90 13.72
CA SER A 38 9.42 -22.65 14.07
C SER A 38 8.15 -21.82 13.81
N PRO A 39 6.96 -22.44 13.73
CA PRO A 39 5.69 -21.71 13.65
C PRO A 39 5.48 -20.77 14.84
N GLU A 40 5.91 -21.15 16.04
CA GLU A 40 5.85 -20.34 17.26
C GLU A 40 6.74 -19.10 17.15
N GLU A 41 7.99 -19.26 16.69
CA GLU A 41 8.91 -18.14 16.46
C GLU A 41 8.38 -17.19 15.39
N TYR A 42 7.78 -17.73 14.33
CA TYR A 42 7.12 -16.92 13.32
C TYR A 42 5.90 -16.19 13.88
N GLY A 43 5.20 -16.80 14.83
CA GLY A 43 4.12 -16.18 15.62
C GLY A 43 4.61 -14.99 16.44
N ILE A 44 5.76 -15.15 17.12
CA ILE A 44 6.40 -14.05 17.86
C ILE A 44 6.73 -12.89 16.90
N ILE A 45 7.36 -13.17 15.75
CA ILE A 45 7.67 -12.15 14.75
C ILE A 45 6.39 -11.44 14.28
N ALA A 46 5.32 -12.18 14.03
CA ALA A 46 4.04 -11.62 13.60
C ALA A 46 3.41 -10.70 14.66
N MET A 47 3.55 -11.02 15.94
CA MET A 47 3.13 -10.16 17.05
C MET A 47 4.02 -8.92 17.18
N LEU A 48 5.32 -9.05 17.00
CA LEU A 48 6.26 -7.92 16.97
C LEU A 48 5.93 -6.95 15.82
N LEU A 49 5.60 -7.46 14.64
CA LEU A 49 5.12 -6.65 13.51
C LEU A 49 3.79 -5.96 13.82
N THR A 50 2.94 -6.56 14.64
CA THR A 50 1.70 -5.95 15.12
C THR A 50 2.00 -4.79 16.07
N ILE A 51 2.94 -4.95 17.01
CA ILE A 51 3.42 -3.88 17.90
C ILE A 51 4.02 -2.73 17.06
N GLU A 52 4.88 -3.08 16.10
CA GLU A 52 5.48 -2.11 15.17
C GLU A 52 4.42 -1.31 14.40
N ALA A 53 3.38 -1.97 13.91
CA ALA A 53 2.29 -1.33 13.18
C ALA A 53 1.51 -0.34 14.05
N VAL A 54 1.23 -0.68 15.31
CA VAL A 54 0.60 0.23 16.28
C VAL A 54 1.54 1.41 16.59
N ALA A 55 2.80 1.13 16.89
CA ALA A 55 3.80 2.16 17.19
C ALA A 55 3.98 3.14 16.02
N LYS A 56 4.00 2.67 14.77
CA LYS A 56 4.07 3.52 13.57
C LYS A 56 2.95 4.54 13.48
N ILE A 57 1.74 4.20 13.89
CA ILE A 57 0.61 5.14 13.90
C ILE A 57 0.81 6.18 15.00
N LEU A 58 1.16 5.72 16.20
CA LEU A 58 1.38 6.60 17.34
C LEU A 58 2.52 7.60 17.08
N PHE A 59 3.62 7.15 16.48
CA PHE A 59 4.79 7.98 16.20
C PHE A 59 4.63 8.96 15.03
N ARG A 60 3.57 8.87 14.23
CA ARG A 60 3.37 9.76 13.07
C ARG A 60 2.52 10.99 13.34
N TRP A 61 1.62 10.97 14.31
CA TRP A 61 0.72 12.09 14.65
C TRP A 61 -0.01 12.72 13.46
N GLY A 62 -0.08 12.03 12.31
CA GLY A 62 -0.67 12.53 11.06
C GLY A 62 0.10 13.69 10.41
N VAL A 63 1.29 14.05 10.93
CA VAL A 63 2.06 15.19 10.43
C VAL A 63 2.78 14.92 9.10
N ASP A 64 2.88 13.67 8.66
CA ASP A 64 3.47 13.29 7.39
C ASP A 64 2.72 13.88 6.18
N THR A 65 1.38 13.85 6.22
CA THR A 65 0.54 14.46 5.19
C THR A 65 0.47 15.98 5.30
N ALA A 66 0.48 16.51 6.53
CA ALA A 66 0.55 17.93 6.79
C ALA A 66 1.87 18.53 6.28
N PHE A 67 2.99 17.87 6.57
CA PHE A 67 4.31 18.28 6.10
C PHE A 67 4.37 18.44 4.59
N MET A 68 3.89 17.43 3.85
CA MET A 68 3.91 17.47 2.38
C MET A 68 3.13 18.68 1.84
N ARG A 69 1.93 18.94 2.37
CA ARG A 69 1.10 20.07 1.96
C ARG A 69 1.79 21.40 2.27
N MET A 70 2.14 21.62 3.56
CA MET A 70 2.71 22.89 4.01
C MET A 70 4.08 23.18 3.37
N TYR A 71 4.83 22.16 2.96
CA TYR A 71 6.12 22.35 2.30
C TYR A 71 5.98 23.03 0.93
N PHE A 72 4.89 22.78 0.19
CA PHE A 72 4.59 23.49 -1.05
C PHE A 72 4.17 24.94 -0.82
N ASP A 73 3.56 25.24 0.33
CA ASP A 73 3.13 26.60 0.67
C ASP A 73 4.28 27.46 1.19
N CYS A 74 5.47 26.86 1.46
CA CYS A 74 6.65 27.60 1.91
C CYS A 74 7.26 28.44 0.78
N ALA A 75 7.37 29.77 1.01
CA ALA A 75 7.89 30.72 0.03
C ALA A 75 9.38 30.53 -0.25
N ASP A 76 10.17 30.23 0.79
CA ASP A 76 11.63 30.17 0.72
C ASP A 76 12.23 28.95 1.46
N GLN A 77 13.55 28.78 1.34
CA GLN A 77 14.28 27.71 1.99
C GLN A 77 14.27 27.83 3.53
N ALA A 78 14.23 29.05 4.07
CA ALA A 78 14.21 29.28 5.51
C ALA A 78 12.86 28.87 6.11
N ALA A 79 11.75 29.10 5.40
CA ALA A 79 10.43 28.62 5.79
C ALA A 79 10.36 27.09 5.78
N ARG A 80 10.92 26.43 4.75
CA ARG A 80 11.02 24.96 4.67
C ARG A 80 11.85 24.38 5.80
N GLN A 81 12.97 24.99 6.14
CA GLN A 81 13.79 24.59 7.29
C GLN A 81 13.04 24.78 8.62
N ARG A 82 12.31 25.88 8.81
CA ARG A 82 11.48 26.09 10.00
C ARG A 82 10.41 25.03 10.14
N LEU A 83 9.72 24.69 9.05
CA LEU A 83 8.69 23.65 9.04
C LEU A 83 9.30 22.29 9.40
N ALA A 84 10.37 21.88 8.70
CA ALA A 84 11.03 20.60 8.93
C ALA A 84 11.58 20.49 10.36
N SER A 85 12.21 21.55 10.88
CA SER A 85 12.75 21.59 12.24
C SER A 85 11.66 21.54 13.30
N THR A 86 10.57 22.28 13.10
CA THR A 86 9.42 22.30 14.04
C THR A 86 8.81 20.90 14.18
N ILE A 87 8.58 20.22 13.05
CA ILE A 87 8.03 18.86 13.05
C ILE A 87 9.03 17.88 13.64
N PHE A 88 10.32 17.97 13.27
CA PHE A 88 11.37 17.11 13.80
C PHE A 88 11.47 17.20 15.34
N PHE A 89 11.57 18.42 15.91
CA PHE A 89 11.69 18.59 17.36
C PHE A 89 10.42 18.21 18.11
N PHE A 90 9.25 18.46 17.54
CA PHE A 90 7.99 17.97 18.11
C PHE A 90 7.98 16.44 18.18
N LEU A 91 8.32 15.76 17.07
CA LEU A 91 8.36 14.30 17.03
C LEU A 91 9.45 13.76 17.96
N ALA A 92 10.62 14.39 18.03
CA ALA A 92 11.70 13.96 18.92
C ALA A 92 11.26 14.01 20.39
N ALA A 93 10.60 15.08 20.81
CA ALA A 93 10.12 15.24 22.19
C ALA A 93 8.96 14.28 22.49
N MET A 94 7.90 14.31 21.67
CA MET A 94 6.68 13.53 21.91
C MET A 94 6.91 12.02 21.73
N ASN A 95 7.57 11.64 20.65
CA ASN A 95 7.90 10.23 20.40
C ASN A 95 9.00 9.73 21.35
N GLY A 96 9.90 10.61 21.82
CA GLY A 96 10.85 10.27 22.87
C GLY A 96 10.18 9.88 24.18
N ALA A 97 9.12 10.61 24.57
CA ALA A 97 8.30 10.23 25.72
C ALA A 97 7.56 8.89 25.51
N LEU A 98 6.99 8.67 24.30
CA LEU A 98 6.36 7.40 23.94
C LEU A 98 7.36 6.24 23.89
N LEU A 99 8.58 6.50 23.39
CA LEU A 99 9.67 5.52 23.41
C LEU A 99 10.03 5.11 24.84
N ALA A 100 10.22 6.09 25.73
CA ALA A 100 10.52 5.84 27.14
C ALA A 100 9.40 5.00 27.80
N ALA A 101 8.14 5.40 27.59
CA ALA A 101 6.99 4.65 28.08
C ALA A 101 6.94 3.22 27.51
N GLY A 102 7.23 3.05 26.21
CA GLY A 102 7.27 1.75 25.55
C GLY A 102 8.39 0.85 26.05
N ILE A 103 9.58 1.39 26.32
CA ILE A 103 10.71 0.64 26.90
C ILE A 103 10.39 0.22 28.34
N LEU A 104 9.87 1.14 29.16
CA LEU A 104 9.46 0.84 30.54
C LEU A 104 8.31 -0.17 30.60
N GLY A 105 7.40 -0.13 29.63
CA GLY A 105 6.29 -1.08 29.51
C GLY A 105 6.63 -2.39 28.77
N ALA A 106 7.85 -2.57 28.26
CA ALA A 106 8.20 -3.71 27.41
C ALA A 106 8.08 -5.05 28.15
N GLU A 107 8.43 -5.11 29.42
CA GLU A 107 8.28 -6.30 30.24
C GLU A 107 6.80 -6.65 30.46
N TRP A 108 5.98 -5.65 30.80
CA TRP A 108 4.53 -5.82 30.93
C TRP A 108 3.90 -6.31 29.63
N LEU A 109 4.29 -5.72 28.49
CA LEU A 109 3.84 -6.17 27.16
C LEU A 109 4.29 -7.60 26.86
N SER A 110 5.52 -7.95 27.21
CA SER A 110 6.06 -9.30 27.01
C SER A 110 5.24 -10.33 27.80
N VAL A 111 5.00 -10.09 29.08
CA VAL A 111 4.17 -10.98 29.90
C VAL A 111 2.73 -11.04 29.38
N ARG A 112 2.17 -9.90 28.96
CA ARG A 112 0.76 -9.85 28.48
C ARG A 112 0.54 -10.53 27.13
N LEU A 113 1.54 -10.54 26.24
CA LEU A 113 1.41 -11.08 24.88
C LEU A 113 2.01 -12.48 24.73
N PHE A 114 3.02 -12.82 25.53
CA PHE A 114 3.79 -14.07 25.38
C PHE A 114 3.84 -14.92 26.65
N ASP A 115 3.14 -14.50 27.71
CA ASP A 115 3.14 -15.14 29.03
C ASP A 115 4.54 -15.32 29.66
N THR A 116 5.52 -14.53 29.18
CA THR A 116 6.91 -14.56 29.64
C THR A 116 7.56 -13.18 29.51
N ALA A 117 8.48 -12.86 30.43
CA ALA A 117 9.26 -11.61 30.36
C ALA A 117 10.46 -11.70 29.38
N GLN A 118 10.78 -12.88 28.85
CA GLN A 118 11.98 -13.11 28.03
C GLN A 118 12.04 -12.29 26.77
N HIS A 119 10.90 -11.87 26.21
CA HIS A 119 10.82 -11.09 24.98
C HIS A 119 10.83 -9.57 25.20
N ALA A 120 10.98 -9.09 26.45
CA ALA A 120 10.97 -7.66 26.77
C ALA A 120 12.04 -6.87 26.00
N LEU A 121 13.28 -7.39 25.91
CA LEU A 121 14.36 -6.77 25.15
C LEU A 121 14.01 -6.65 23.67
N ILE A 122 13.44 -7.68 23.07
CA ILE A 122 13.07 -7.70 21.65
C ILE A 122 11.96 -6.68 21.38
N ILE A 123 10.97 -6.56 22.27
CA ILE A 123 9.91 -5.55 22.19
C ILE A 123 10.51 -4.14 22.28
N ALA A 124 11.40 -3.90 23.25
CA ALA A 124 12.06 -2.60 23.40
C ALA A 124 12.87 -2.22 22.15
N LEU A 125 13.58 -3.17 21.55
CA LEU A 125 14.33 -2.97 20.31
C LEU A 125 13.39 -2.65 19.12
N VAL A 126 12.25 -3.32 18.99
CA VAL A 126 11.25 -3.04 17.94
C VAL A 126 10.68 -1.64 18.10
N ILE A 127 10.32 -1.22 19.33
CA ILE A 127 9.81 0.12 19.60
C ILE A 127 10.88 1.19 19.31
N ALA A 128 12.13 0.96 19.73
CA ALA A 128 13.25 1.86 19.46
C ALA A 128 13.55 1.96 17.95
N ASN A 129 13.55 0.84 17.23
CA ASN A 129 13.69 0.82 15.80
C ASN A 129 12.58 1.63 15.10
N THR A 130 11.33 1.42 15.53
CA THR A 130 10.16 2.12 14.97
C THR A 130 10.22 3.62 15.25
N PHE A 131 10.70 4.03 16.42
CA PHE A 131 10.95 5.43 16.76
C PHE A 131 11.91 6.09 15.74
N VAL A 132 13.05 5.47 15.47
CA VAL A 132 14.04 5.99 14.52
C VAL A 132 13.46 6.06 13.10
N VAL A 133 12.79 4.99 12.65
CA VAL A 133 12.14 4.90 11.35
C VAL A 133 11.03 5.96 11.20
N GLY A 134 10.41 6.36 12.32
CA GLY A 134 9.38 7.40 12.34
C GLY A 134 9.83 8.74 11.76
N PHE A 135 11.12 9.05 11.76
CA PHE A 135 11.67 10.29 11.18
C PHE A 135 11.95 10.20 9.68
N TYR A 136 12.04 9.02 9.09
CA TYR A 136 12.43 8.84 7.69
C TYR A 136 11.49 9.50 6.69
N PHE A 137 10.24 9.76 7.08
CA PHE A 137 9.30 10.39 6.16
C PHE A 137 9.76 11.80 5.73
N ILE A 138 10.48 12.57 6.59
CA ILE A 138 10.91 13.94 6.28
C ILE A 138 11.81 13.96 5.02
N PRO A 139 12.99 13.30 4.98
CA PRO A 139 13.83 13.27 3.79
C PRO A 139 13.13 12.58 2.60
N PHE A 140 12.35 11.52 2.84
CA PHE A 140 11.64 10.85 1.75
C PHE A 140 10.54 11.71 1.12
N GLN A 141 9.81 12.53 1.89
CA GLN A 141 8.85 13.49 1.33
C GLN A 141 9.57 14.59 0.54
N VAL A 142 10.71 15.08 1.02
CA VAL A 142 11.51 16.06 0.28
C VAL A 142 11.99 15.50 -1.05
N LEU A 143 12.45 14.24 -1.10
CA LEU A 143 12.87 13.58 -2.34
C LEU A 143 11.67 13.42 -3.31
N ARG A 144 10.49 13.11 -2.80
CA ARG A 144 9.25 13.03 -3.62
C ARG A 144 8.87 14.39 -4.20
N ILE A 145 8.92 15.45 -3.37
CA ILE A 145 8.59 16.82 -3.78
C ILE A 145 9.58 17.34 -4.84
N ARG A 146 10.86 16.95 -4.73
CA ARG A 146 11.91 17.29 -5.72
C ARG A 146 11.88 16.39 -6.95
N GLU A 147 10.97 15.41 -7.01
CA GLU A 147 10.88 14.42 -8.09
C GLU A 147 12.18 13.59 -8.29
N GLU A 148 12.99 13.46 -7.24
CA GLU A 148 14.24 12.68 -7.24
C GLU A 148 13.95 11.17 -7.12
N SER A 149 13.13 10.66 -8.03
CA SER A 149 12.59 9.28 -8.00
C SER A 149 13.68 8.21 -8.01
N ARG A 150 14.78 8.42 -8.76
CA ARG A 150 15.89 7.46 -8.84
C ARG A 150 16.58 7.30 -7.49
N LEU A 151 16.86 8.42 -6.82
CA LEU A 151 17.50 8.41 -5.51
C LEU A 151 16.58 7.79 -4.46
N PHE A 152 15.29 8.18 -4.47
CA PHE A 152 14.27 7.57 -3.60
C PHE A 152 14.26 6.04 -3.70
N ILE A 153 14.19 5.49 -4.93
CA ILE A 153 14.17 4.05 -5.14
C ILE A 153 15.47 3.41 -4.73
N SER A 154 16.63 4.00 -5.06
CA SER A 154 17.92 3.46 -4.67
C SER A 154 18.06 3.36 -3.15
N LEU A 155 17.54 4.34 -2.40
CA LEU A 155 17.52 4.32 -0.94
C LEU A 155 16.57 3.25 -0.40
N VAL A 156 15.35 3.14 -0.93
CA VAL A 156 14.38 2.12 -0.51
C VAL A 156 14.91 0.71 -0.82
N PHE A 157 15.44 0.50 -2.01
CA PHE A 157 16.00 -0.79 -2.44
C PHE A 157 17.26 -1.14 -1.63
N GLY A 158 18.17 -0.18 -1.43
CA GLY A 158 19.39 -0.38 -0.64
C GLY A 158 19.08 -0.77 0.80
N ARG A 159 18.10 -0.11 1.42
CA ARG A 159 17.62 -0.48 2.75
C ARG A 159 17.01 -1.89 2.76
N SER A 160 16.13 -2.21 1.82
CA SER A 160 15.51 -3.53 1.74
C SER A 160 16.54 -4.64 1.52
N ALA A 161 17.47 -4.44 0.59
CA ALA A 161 18.56 -5.38 0.35
C ALA A 161 19.46 -5.57 1.58
N GLY A 162 19.82 -4.46 2.24
CA GLY A 162 20.58 -4.50 3.50
C GLY A 162 19.84 -5.28 4.59
N THR A 163 18.53 -5.07 4.74
CA THR A 163 17.70 -5.81 5.70
C THR A 163 17.69 -7.32 5.38
N ILE A 164 17.55 -7.68 4.12
CA ILE A 164 17.58 -9.09 3.69
C ILE A 164 18.91 -9.72 4.03
N VAL A 165 20.02 -9.10 3.62
CA VAL A 165 21.36 -9.62 3.87
C VAL A 165 21.63 -9.75 5.36
N ALA A 166 21.31 -8.72 6.15
CA ALA A 166 21.49 -8.74 7.61
C ALA A 166 20.66 -9.85 8.27
N ARG A 167 19.39 -10.00 7.87
CA ARG A 167 18.52 -11.07 8.39
C ARG A 167 19.05 -12.46 8.02
N LEU A 168 19.47 -12.67 6.76
CA LEU A 168 20.07 -13.95 6.35
C LEU A 168 21.33 -14.27 7.16
N LEU A 169 22.21 -13.29 7.38
CA LEU A 169 23.41 -13.49 8.16
C LEU A 169 23.09 -13.80 9.64
N LEU A 170 22.18 -13.05 10.28
CA LEU A 170 21.91 -13.21 11.70
C LEU A 170 21.00 -14.40 12.01
N VAL A 171 20.03 -14.70 11.13
CA VAL A 171 19.10 -15.84 11.34
C VAL A 171 19.76 -17.14 10.93
N ILE A 172 20.45 -17.19 9.77
CA ILE A 172 21.01 -18.42 9.23
C ILE A 172 22.42 -18.67 9.77
N ALA A 173 23.36 -17.75 9.55
CA ALA A 173 24.75 -17.99 9.90
C ALA A 173 25.00 -17.88 11.41
N ALA A 174 24.38 -16.90 12.08
CA ALA A 174 24.51 -16.73 13.54
C ALA A 174 23.47 -17.49 14.35
N GLN A 175 22.45 -18.10 13.71
CA GLN A 175 21.37 -18.87 14.34
C GLN A 175 20.65 -18.16 15.51
N MET A 176 20.47 -16.84 15.36
CA MET A 176 19.88 -16.02 16.43
C MET A 176 18.35 -16.04 16.45
N GLY A 177 17.68 -16.82 15.58
CA GLY A 177 16.21 -16.93 15.55
C GLY A 177 15.49 -15.59 15.45
N VAL A 178 14.47 -15.38 16.28
CA VAL A 178 13.68 -14.13 16.34
C VAL A 178 14.55 -12.92 16.68
N LEU A 179 15.50 -13.06 17.59
CA LEU A 179 16.41 -11.97 17.96
C LEU A 179 17.24 -11.51 16.76
N GLY A 180 17.67 -12.45 15.90
CA GLY A 180 18.42 -12.15 14.68
C GLY A 180 17.62 -11.28 13.70
N VAL A 181 16.31 -11.51 13.56
CA VAL A 181 15.43 -10.68 12.72
C VAL A 181 15.38 -9.25 13.24
N VAL A 182 15.17 -9.05 14.54
CA VAL A 182 15.04 -7.71 15.15
C VAL A 182 16.37 -6.96 15.17
N VAL A 183 17.46 -7.63 15.50
CA VAL A 183 18.80 -7.03 15.52
C VAL A 183 19.21 -6.62 14.09
N ALA A 184 18.90 -7.43 13.09
CA ALA A 184 19.13 -7.07 11.68
C ALA A 184 18.43 -5.75 11.31
N ASP A 185 17.16 -5.62 11.68
CA ASP A 185 16.39 -4.40 11.41
C ASP A 185 16.98 -3.17 12.12
N VAL A 186 17.39 -3.32 13.37
CA VAL A 186 18.03 -2.24 14.15
C VAL A 186 19.37 -1.83 13.53
N LEU A 187 20.22 -2.79 13.16
CA LEU A 187 21.51 -2.52 12.52
C LEU A 187 21.36 -1.78 11.19
N VAL A 188 20.45 -2.29 10.34
CA VAL A 188 20.20 -1.65 9.05
C VAL A 188 19.59 -0.27 9.24
N THR A 189 18.70 -0.09 10.21
CA THR A 189 18.14 1.23 10.54
C THR A 189 19.24 2.18 11.02
N ALA A 190 20.17 1.73 11.86
CA ALA A 190 21.28 2.54 12.34
C ALA A 190 22.17 3.00 11.17
N VAL A 191 22.64 2.06 10.33
CA VAL A 191 23.43 2.37 9.14
C VAL A 191 22.68 3.31 8.19
N PHE A 192 21.42 3.03 7.94
CA PHE A 192 20.61 3.83 7.04
C PHE A 192 20.35 5.24 7.58
N SER A 193 20.22 5.40 8.90
CA SER A 193 20.13 6.71 9.56
C SER A 193 21.36 7.56 9.33
N LEU A 194 22.56 6.95 9.38
CA LEU A 194 23.82 7.64 9.05
C LEU A 194 23.84 8.09 7.58
N VAL A 195 23.38 7.23 6.67
CA VAL A 195 23.26 7.61 5.24
C VAL A 195 22.28 8.78 5.07
N LEU A 196 21.13 8.76 5.75
CA LEU A 196 20.12 9.82 5.67
C LEU A 196 20.56 11.12 6.38
N ALA A 197 21.51 11.08 7.30
CA ALA A 197 21.97 12.25 8.06
C ALA A 197 22.40 13.40 7.14
N ARG A 198 23.01 13.11 5.99
CA ARG A 198 23.40 14.12 4.99
C ARG A 198 22.22 14.91 4.41
N TRP A 199 21.00 14.33 4.38
CA TRP A 199 19.80 15.02 3.93
C TRP A 199 19.11 15.76 5.07
N TYR A 200 19.26 15.30 6.33
CA TYR A 200 18.77 16.01 7.50
C TYR A 200 19.55 17.29 7.78
N ALA A 201 20.88 17.23 7.67
CA ALA A 201 21.79 18.35 8.02
C ALA A 201 21.38 19.69 7.38
N PRO A 202 21.02 19.77 6.09
CA PRO A 202 20.58 21.02 5.48
C PRO A 202 19.13 21.40 5.82
N LEU A 203 18.30 20.48 6.32
CA LEU A 203 16.88 20.70 6.58
C LEU A 203 16.60 21.10 8.04
N ILE A 204 17.36 20.56 8.99
CA ILE A 204 17.09 20.76 10.41
C ILE A 204 17.98 21.87 10.95
N ARG A 205 17.35 22.88 11.57
CA ARG A 205 17.97 24.00 12.26
C ARG A 205 17.38 24.09 13.68
N PRO A 206 18.08 24.66 14.65
CA PRO A 206 17.56 24.81 16.02
C PRO A 206 16.48 25.90 16.10
N VAL A 207 15.41 25.74 15.33
CA VAL A 207 14.30 26.69 15.24
C VAL A 207 12.98 25.92 15.42
N PHE A 208 12.10 26.47 16.27
CA PHE A 208 10.79 25.91 16.55
C PHE A 208 9.69 26.97 16.41
N SER A 209 8.59 26.65 15.74
CA SER A 209 7.46 27.55 15.53
C SER A 209 6.16 26.90 16.01
N ARG A 210 5.61 27.41 17.13
CA ARG A 210 4.32 26.96 17.66
C ARG A 210 3.16 27.12 16.66
N PRO A 211 3.04 28.24 15.92
CA PRO A 211 1.99 28.40 14.93
C PRO A 211 2.03 27.32 13.83
N LEU A 212 3.21 27.03 13.26
CA LEU A 212 3.36 25.99 12.25
C LEU A 212 3.01 24.59 12.81
N LEU A 213 3.39 24.30 14.05
CA LEU A 213 3.01 23.06 14.70
C LEU A 213 1.50 22.93 14.86
N HIS A 214 0.87 24.00 15.35
CA HIS A 214 -0.60 24.02 15.53
C HIS A 214 -1.32 23.77 14.19
N GLU A 215 -0.88 24.42 13.12
CA GLU A 215 -1.43 24.23 11.78
C GLU A 215 -1.25 22.77 11.28
N ALA A 216 -0.05 22.21 11.45
CA ALA A 216 0.25 20.84 11.07
C ALA A 216 -0.60 19.81 11.84
N LEU A 217 -0.76 20.00 13.16
CA LEU A 217 -1.58 19.13 13.99
C LEU A 217 -3.09 19.31 13.73
N ALA A 218 -3.56 20.53 13.52
CA ALA A 218 -4.96 20.79 13.15
C ALA A 218 -5.35 20.09 11.85
N PHE A 219 -4.41 19.96 10.91
CA PHE A 219 -4.61 19.22 9.67
C PHE A 219 -4.48 17.70 9.84
N GLY A 220 -3.51 17.24 10.64
CA GLY A 220 -3.14 15.81 10.77
C GLY A 220 -4.02 15.03 11.75
N LEU A 221 -4.27 15.58 12.95
CA LEU A 221 -4.98 14.88 14.04
C LEU A 221 -6.37 14.35 13.66
N PRO A 222 -7.23 15.08 12.94
CA PRO A 222 -8.56 14.58 12.57
C PRO A 222 -8.56 13.31 11.72
N ARG A 223 -7.43 13.00 11.07
CA ARG A 223 -7.27 11.81 10.22
C ARG A 223 -6.83 10.56 11.00
N ILE A 224 -6.27 10.74 12.19
CA ILE A 224 -5.73 9.63 13.00
C ILE A 224 -6.80 8.59 13.34
N PRO A 225 -8.02 8.94 13.82
CA PRO A 225 -9.03 7.95 14.16
C PRO A 225 -9.38 7.01 13.00
N HIS A 226 -9.47 7.56 11.77
CA HIS A 226 -9.70 6.74 10.57
C HIS A 226 -8.51 5.82 10.27
N ALA A 227 -7.27 6.35 10.34
CA ALA A 227 -6.06 5.57 10.10
C ALA A 227 -5.90 4.45 11.14
N VAL A 228 -6.17 4.74 12.42
CA VAL A 228 -6.15 3.75 13.52
C VAL A 228 -7.19 2.67 13.28
N ALA A 229 -8.44 3.04 12.98
CA ALA A 229 -9.51 2.07 12.75
C ALA A 229 -9.21 1.17 11.54
N ASN A 230 -8.70 1.75 10.45
CA ASN A 230 -8.33 0.97 9.25
C ASN A 230 -7.15 0.02 9.52
N GLN A 231 -6.13 0.47 10.26
CA GLN A 231 -5.01 -0.39 10.65
C GLN A 231 -5.46 -1.49 11.60
N PHE A 232 -6.34 -1.15 12.56
CA PHE A 232 -6.87 -2.10 13.53
C PHE A 232 -7.57 -3.28 12.84
N ILE A 233 -8.38 -3.05 11.81
CA ILE A 233 -9.02 -4.11 11.02
C ILE A 233 -7.98 -5.09 10.46
N GLY A 234 -6.78 -4.62 10.10
CA GLY A 234 -5.74 -5.44 9.50
C GLY A 234 -4.84 -6.20 10.49
N ILE A 235 -4.92 -5.91 11.79
CA ILE A 235 -4.04 -6.51 12.82
C ILE A 235 -4.78 -7.14 13.98
N ALA A 236 -6.07 -6.82 14.17
CA ALA A 236 -6.87 -7.27 15.31
C ALA A 236 -6.96 -8.80 15.40
N ASP A 237 -7.09 -9.45 14.26
CA ASP A 237 -7.15 -10.90 14.10
C ASP A 237 -5.95 -11.61 14.77
N LYS A 238 -4.73 -11.10 14.57
CA LYS A 238 -3.52 -11.66 15.19
C LYS A 238 -3.51 -11.48 16.70
N TYR A 239 -3.93 -10.31 17.17
CA TYR A 239 -4.04 -10.07 18.61
C TYR A 239 -5.05 -11.01 19.28
N PHE A 240 -6.26 -11.12 18.72
CA PHE A 240 -7.29 -12.01 19.25
C PHE A 240 -6.92 -13.49 19.10
N LEU A 241 -6.24 -13.86 18.01
CA LEU A 241 -5.76 -15.23 17.82
C LEU A 241 -4.69 -15.60 18.86
N ASN A 242 -3.82 -14.66 19.20
CA ASN A 242 -2.85 -14.84 20.29
C ASN A 242 -3.54 -14.92 21.66
N ALA A 243 -4.57 -14.11 21.89
CA ALA A 243 -5.27 -14.05 23.17
C ALA A 243 -6.15 -15.29 23.45
N PHE A 244 -6.69 -15.94 22.42
CA PHE A 244 -7.59 -17.09 22.53
C PHE A 244 -6.97 -18.42 22.08
N GLY A 245 -5.82 -18.39 21.40
CA GLY A 245 -5.15 -19.54 20.81
C GLY A 245 -3.70 -19.66 21.25
N ALA A 246 -2.85 -20.07 20.33
CA ALA A 246 -1.42 -20.25 20.54
C ALA A 246 -0.59 -19.42 19.57
N LEU A 247 0.65 -19.09 19.95
CA LEU A 247 1.62 -18.40 19.07
C LEU A 247 1.85 -19.17 17.76
N ARG A 248 1.82 -20.50 17.79
CA ARG A 248 1.87 -21.35 16.61
C ARG A 248 0.77 -20.97 15.60
N ASP A 249 -0.46 -20.77 16.07
CA ASP A 249 -1.58 -20.42 15.20
C ASP A 249 -1.43 -19.02 14.60
N VAL A 250 -0.86 -18.07 15.35
CA VAL A 250 -0.51 -16.74 14.83
C VAL A 250 0.55 -16.84 13.73
N GLY A 251 1.53 -17.73 13.89
CA GLY A 251 2.56 -18.00 12.89
C GLY A 251 1.98 -18.59 11.60
N LEU A 252 1.19 -19.65 11.70
CA LEU A 252 0.50 -20.28 10.57
C LEU A 252 -0.45 -19.28 9.87
N TYR A 253 -1.24 -18.56 10.65
CA TYR A 253 -2.12 -17.51 10.14
C TYR A 253 -1.35 -16.45 9.35
N SER A 254 -0.23 -15.98 9.89
CA SER A 254 0.56 -14.91 9.26
C SER A 254 1.18 -15.32 7.94
N ILE A 255 1.62 -16.58 7.83
CA ILE A 255 2.09 -17.14 6.55
C ILE A 255 0.95 -17.24 5.54
N GLY A 256 -0.16 -17.89 5.90
CA GLY A 256 -1.31 -18.01 5.00
C GLY A 256 -1.86 -16.66 4.57
N ALA A 257 -1.91 -15.70 5.51
CA ALA A 257 -2.32 -14.33 5.25
C ALA A 257 -1.37 -13.61 4.29
N SER A 258 -0.04 -13.83 4.35
CA SER A 258 0.93 -13.19 3.47
C SER A 258 0.66 -13.53 2.00
N PHE A 259 0.31 -14.78 1.70
CA PHE A 259 -0.10 -15.18 0.35
C PHE A 259 -1.40 -14.51 -0.08
N GLY A 260 -2.43 -14.51 0.77
CA GLY A 260 -3.70 -13.84 0.47
C GLY A 260 -3.55 -12.34 0.25
N LEU A 261 -2.73 -11.69 1.09
CA LEU A 261 -2.45 -10.26 1.03
C LEU A 261 -1.60 -9.85 -0.18
N SER A 262 -0.92 -10.80 -0.88
CA SER A 262 -0.17 -10.51 -2.10
C SER A 262 -1.04 -9.86 -3.18
N LEU A 263 -2.34 -10.15 -3.20
CA LEU A 263 -3.31 -9.52 -4.10
C LEU A 263 -3.46 -8.00 -3.88
N LYS A 264 -3.04 -7.46 -2.73
CA LYS A 264 -2.99 -6.01 -2.51
C LYS A 264 -2.05 -5.29 -3.48
N LEU A 265 -1.05 -5.98 -4.02
CA LEU A 265 -0.18 -5.42 -5.06
C LEU A 265 -0.98 -5.03 -6.31
N PHE A 266 -1.91 -5.88 -6.72
CA PHE A 266 -2.84 -5.56 -7.81
C PHE A 266 -3.73 -4.35 -7.46
N LEU A 267 -4.30 -4.33 -6.25
CA LEU A 267 -5.15 -3.21 -5.80
C LEU A 267 -4.37 -1.89 -5.75
N ALA A 268 -3.13 -1.90 -5.27
CA ALA A 268 -2.29 -0.70 -5.23
C ALA A 268 -1.96 -0.18 -6.63
N ALA A 269 -1.62 -1.08 -7.57
CA ALA A 269 -1.37 -0.72 -8.96
C ALA A 269 -2.63 -0.13 -9.61
N PHE A 270 -3.79 -0.74 -9.35
CA PHE A 270 -5.07 -0.24 -9.85
C PHE A 270 -5.42 1.12 -9.25
N ASP A 271 -5.32 1.30 -7.94
CA ASP A 271 -5.64 2.57 -7.25
C ASP A 271 -4.82 3.75 -7.78
N ASN A 272 -3.52 3.52 -8.02
CA ASN A 272 -2.63 4.52 -8.62
C ASN A 272 -3.06 4.97 -10.02
N ALA A 273 -3.66 4.07 -10.81
CA ALA A 273 -4.20 4.38 -12.14
C ALA A 273 -5.63 4.93 -12.07
N TRP A 274 -6.41 4.43 -11.12
CA TRP A 274 -7.83 4.72 -10.96
C TRP A 274 -8.10 6.15 -10.50
N THR A 275 -7.32 6.63 -9.54
CA THR A 275 -7.50 7.97 -8.96
C THR A 275 -7.43 9.10 -9.99
N PRO A 276 -6.38 9.23 -10.84
CA PRO A 276 -6.36 10.27 -11.87
C PRO A 276 -7.42 10.05 -12.96
N PHE A 277 -7.76 8.79 -13.26
CA PHE A 277 -8.76 8.47 -14.27
C PHE A 277 -10.15 8.97 -13.88
N TYR A 278 -10.68 8.60 -12.69
CA TYR A 278 -12.02 9.03 -12.30
C TYR A 278 -12.12 10.54 -12.05
N LEU A 279 -11.04 11.18 -11.55
CA LEU A 279 -11.01 12.64 -11.41
C LEU A 279 -11.06 13.37 -12.75
N GLY A 280 -10.49 12.78 -13.80
CA GLY A 280 -10.60 13.29 -15.17
C GLY A 280 -12.01 13.08 -15.76
N ALA A 281 -12.51 11.85 -15.62
CA ALA A 281 -13.78 11.43 -16.21
C ALA A 281 -15.04 11.95 -15.48
N MET A 282 -14.94 12.38 -14.22
CA MET A 282 -16.10 12.79 -13.41
C MET A 282 -16.91 13.96 -13.97
N LYS A 283 -16.34 14.72 -14.92
CA LYS A 283 -16.99 15.85 -15.59
C LYS A 283 -17.71 15.46 -16.88
N GLU A 284 -17.53 14.23 -17.36
CA GLU A 284 -18.15 13.74 -18.58
C GLU A 284 -19.63 13.38 -18.34
N PRO A 285 -20.50 13.58 -19.34
CA PRO A 285 -21.94 13.29 -19.20
C PRO A 285 -22.24 11.81 -18.88
N ASP A 286 -21.40 10.90 -19.36
CA ASP A 286 -21.49 9.44 -19.22
C ASP A 286 -20.60 8.87 -18.11
N ALA A 287 -20.05 9.72 -17.24
CA ALA A 287 -19.12 9.32 -16.16
C ALA A 287 -19.62 8.12 -15.34
N LYS A 288 -20.90 8.08 -14.97
CA LYS A 288 -21.48 6.98 -14.18
C LYS A 288 -21.45 5.65 -14.93
N GLU A 289 -21.68 5.67 -16.23
CA GLU A 289 -21.61 4.47 -17.07
C GLU A 289 -20.18 3.99 -17.22
N ILE A 290 -19.24 4.90 -17.43
CA ILE A 290 -17.81 4.61 -17.48
C ILE A 290 -17.36 3.97 -16.17
N PHE A 291 -17.73 4.56 -15.01
CA PHE A 291 -17.37 4.01 -13.70
C PHE A 291 -17.96 2.62 -13.46
N SER A 292 -19.21 2.40 -13.86
CA SER A 292 -19.87 1.10 -13.77
C SER A 292 -19.14 0.03 -14.58
N LYS A 293 -18.80 0.31 -15.84
CA LYS A 293 -18.09 -0.61 -16.74
C LYS A 293 -16.67 -0.93 -16.22
N VAL A 294 -15.90 0.11 -15.88
CA VAL A 294 -14.54 -0.09 -15.35
C VAL A 294 -14.59 -0.93 -14.08
N SER A 295 -15.53 -0.64 -13.15
CA SER A 295 -15.70 -1.43 -11.93
C SER A 295 -16.00 -2.90 -12.25
N THR A 296 -16.87 -3.19 -13.24
CA THR A 296 -17.20 -4.56 -13.67
C THR A 296 -15.95 -5.30 -14.16
N TYR A 297 -15.10 -4.67 -14.99
CA TYR A 297 -13.87 -5.30 -15.49
C TYR A 297 -12.83 -5.54 -14.39
N VAL A 298 -12.65 -4.56 -13.50
CA VAL A 298 -11.71 -4.69 -12.38
C VAL A 298 -12.13 -5.82 -11.43
N ILE A 299 -13.42 -5.89 -11.11
CA ILE A 299 -13.96 -6.96 -10.30
C ILE A 299 -13.81 -8.32 -11.00
N ALA A 300 -13.99 -8.38 -12.32
CA ALA A 300 -13.78 -9.61 -13.09
C ALA A 300 -12.32 -10.10 -12.99
N VAL A 301 -11.35 -9.20 -13.17
CA VAL A 301 -9.93 -9.54 -13.01
C VAL A 301 -9.63 -9.95 -11.57
N LEU A 302 -10.17 -9.24 -10.58
CA LEU A 302 -9.94 -9.53 -9.17
C LEU A 302 -10.52 -10.89 -8.76
N ILE A 303 -11.70 -11.26 -9.25
CA ILE A 303 -12.30 -12.58 -9.03
C ILE A 303 -11.43 -13.69 -9.65
N LEU A 304 -10.91 -13.48 -10.86
CA LEU A 304 -9.97 -14.43 -11.48
C LEU A 304 -8.72 -14.61 -10.63
N LEU A 305 -8.12 -13.51 -10.16
CA LEU A 305 -6.92 -13.55 -9.33
C LEU A 305 -7.18 -14.25 -7.98
N VAL A 306 -8.32 -13.97 -7.35
CA VAL A 306 -8.74 -14.62 -6.10
C VAL A 306 -8.99 -16.12 -6.33
N ALA A 307 -9.78 -16.49 -7.33
CA ALA A 307 -10.05 -17.88 -7.65
C ALA A 307 -8.77 -18.65 -7.99
N GLY A 308 -7.88 -18.03 -8.78
CA GLY A 308 -6.58 -18.58 -9.12
C GLY A 308 -5.71 -18.81 -7.89
N LEU A 309 -5.55 -17.79 -7.06
CA LEU A 309 -4.75 -17.91 -5.83
C LEU A 309 -5.33 -18.95 -4.88
N CYS A 310 -6.65 -18.98 -4.68
CA CYS A 310 -7.30 -19.99 -3.84
C CYS A 310 -7.05 -21.42 -4.35
N ALA A 311 -7.07 -21.62 -5.68
CA ALA A 311 -6.85 -22.93 -6.27
C ALA A 311 -5.40 -23.41 -6.13
N VAL A 312 -4.43 -22.51 -6.24
CA VAL A 312 -3.01 -22.85 -6.20
C VAL A 312 -2.37 -22.71 -4.81
N ALA A 313 -3.05 -22.07 -3.83
CA ALA A 313 -2.50 -21.80 -2.52
C ALA A 313 -1.93 -23.03 -1.80
N PRO A 314 -2.57 -24.22 -1.80
CA PRO A 314 -1.99 -25.39 -1.14
C PRO A 314 -0.66 -25.81 -1.75
N ASP A 315 -0.56 -25.80 -3.09
CA ASP A 315 0.67 -26.19 -3.79
C ASP A 315 1.75 -25.12 -3.65
N LEU A 316 1.36 -23.84 -3.68
CA LEU A 316 2.26 -22.72 -3.52
C LEU A 316 2.89 -22.70 -2.10
N ILE A 317 2.10 -22.96 -1.07
CA ILE A 317 2.58 -23.04 0.31
C ILE A 317 3.49 -24.25 0.49
N ARG A 318 3.14 -25.42 -0.05
CA ARG A 318 4.00 -26.61 -0.03
C ARG A 318 5.33 -26.41 -0.76
N LEU A 319 5.35 -25.58 -1.80
CA LEU A 319 6.57 -25.27 -2.55
C LEU A 319 7.45 -24.27 -1.81
N MET A 320 6.83 -23.34 -1.10
CA MET A 320 7.52 -22.18 -0.52
C MET A 320 7.71 -22.27 1.00
N THR A 321 7.25 -23.32 1.66
CA THR A 321 7.37 -23.44 3.12
C THR A 321 7.65 -24.89 3.51
N GLU A 322 8.29 -25.06 4.68
CA GLU A 322 8.48 -26.35 5.32
C GLU A 322 7.14 -26.99 5.73
N GLN A 323 7.13 -28.34 5.85
CA GLN A 323 5.94 -29.13 6.15
C GLN A 323 5.19 -28.64 7.39
N LYS A 324 5.91 -28.17 8.42
CA LYS A 324 5.33 -27.64 9.68
C LYS A 324 4.42 -26.42 9.47
N PHE A 325 4.45 -25.77 8.28
CA PHE A 325 3.63 -24.60 7.93
C PHE A 325 2.53 -24.91 6.91
N HIS A 326 2.38 -26.13 6.43
CA HIS A 326 1.43 -26.47 5.36
C HIS A 326 -0.03 -26.20 5.77
N ASP A 327 -0.35 -26.28 7.06
CA ASP A 327 -1.69 -25.96 7.59
C ASP A 327 -2.08 -24.49 7.38
N ALA A 328 -1.12 -23.60 7.08
CA ALA A 328 -1.38 -22.21 6.74
C ALA A 328 -2.24 -22.04 5.46
N ALA A 329 -2.28 -23.07 4.60
CA ALA A 329 -3.01 -23.03 3.33
C ALA A 329 -4.52 -22.77 3.50
N VAL A 330 -5.11 -23.16 4.63
CA VAL A 330 -6.54 -22.96 4.90
C VAL A 330 -6.93 -21.49 5.10
N VAL A 331 -5.97 -20.64 5.45
CA VAL A 331 -6.18 -19.20 5.70
C VAL A 331 -6.24 -18.41 4.40
N THR A 332 -5.37 -18.74 3.45
CA THR A 332 -5.14 -17.96 2.21
C THR A 332 -6.42 -17.63 1.44
N PRO A 333 -7.38 -18.57 1.20
CA PRO A 333 -8.60 -18.29 0.46
C PRO A 333 -9.46 -17.20 1.09
N TRP A 334 -9.59 -17.23 2.42
CA TRP A 334 -10.41 -16.26 3.14
C TRP A 334 -9.79 -14.86 3.13
N ILE A 335 -8.47 -14.79 3.32
CA ILE A 335 -7.75 -13.52 3.23
C ILE A 335 -7.82 -12.95 1.81
N ALA A 336 -7.66 -13.79 0.78
CA ALA A 336 -7.82 -13.39 -0.62
C ALA A 336 -9.24 -12.82 -0.89
N LEU A 337 -10.28 -13.45 -0.32
CA LEU A 337 -11.65 -12.96 -0.36
C LEU A 337 -11.79 -11.60 0.37
N GLY A 338 -11.14 -11.44 1.51
CA GLY A 338 -11.05 -10.16 2.22
C GLY A 338 -10.43 -9.06 1.36
N VAL A 339 -9.36 -9.37 0.61
CA VAL A 339 -8.74 -8.43 -0.34
C VAL A 339 -9.68 -8.11 -1.51
N MET A 340 -10.49 -9.06 -1.97
CA MET A 340 -11.54 -8.79 -2.95
C MET A 340 -12.55 -7.75 -2.43
N PHE A 341 -12.96 -7.85 -1.16
CA PHE A 341 -13.82 -6.83 -0.56
C PHE A 341 -13.15 -5.47 -0.43
N GLN A 342 -11.83 -5.42 -0.21
CA GLN A 342 -11.08 -4.15 -0.29
C GLN A 342 -11.12 -3.56 -1.71
N GLY A 343 -11.05 -4.38 -2.74
CA GLY A 343 -11.24 -3.94 -4.12
C GLY A 343 -12.64 -3.37 -4.37
N LEU A 344 -13.69 -4.02 -3.85
CA LEU A 344 -15.06 -3.51 -3.90
C LEU A 344 -15.21 -2.18 -3.15
N TYR A 345 -14.57 -2.05 -1.97
CA TYR A 345 -14.48 -0.79 -1.24
C TYR A 345 -13.85 0.32 -2.11
N LEU A 346 -12.74 0.02 -2.77
CA LEU A 346 -12.01 0.98 -3.59
C LEU A 346 -12.87 1.54 -4.72
N VAL A 347 -13.49 0.68 -5.53
CA VAL A 347 -14.35 1.12 -6.64
C VAL A 347 -15.68 1.71 -6.15
N GLY A 348 -16.21 1.21 -5.03
CA GLY A 348 -17.47 1.66 -4.47
C GLY A 348 -17.40 3.00 -3.74
N SER A 349 -16.20 3.44 -3.34
CA SER A 349 -15.99 4.68 -2.58
C SER A 349 -16.04 5.96 -3.42
N ILE A 350 -16.03 5.87 -4.75
CA ILE A 350 -15.93 6.99 -5.70
C ILE A 350 -17.00 8.08 -5.43
N GLY A 351 -18.23 7.68 -5.17
CA GLY A 351 -19.31 8.64 -4.94
C GLY A 351 -19.03 9.57 -3.77
N LEU A 352 -18.43 9.07 -2.67
CA LEU A 352 -18.05 9.88 -1.53
C LEU A 352 -16.93 10.89 -1.84
N ILE A 353 -16.03 10.52 -2.76
CA ILE A 353 -14.93 11.41 -3.18
C ILE A 353 -15.47 12.51 -4.09
N ILE A 354 -16.26 12.17 -5.10
CA ILE A 354 -16.86 13.12 -6.06
C ILE A 354 -17.74 14.14 -5.33
N THR A 355 -18.55 13.68 -4.37
CA THR A 355 -19.45 14.56 -3.59
C THR A 355 -18.78 15.24 -2.42
N ARG A 356 -17.47 15.00 -2.20
CA ARG A 356 -16.67 15.53 -1.08
C ARG A 356 -17.24 15.17 0.31
N ARG A 357 -18.00 14.09 0.42
CA ARG A 357 -18.59 13.59 1.68
C ARG A 357 -17.63 12.64 2.43
N THR A 358 -16.37 13.05 2.53
CA THR A 358 -15.30 12.24 3.13
C THR A 358 -15.47 11.98 4.63
N SER A 359 -16.31 12.76 5.32
CA SER A 359 -16.66 12.54 6.73
C SER A 359 -17.37 11.20 6.98
N ARG A 360 -17.90 10.54 5.95
CA ARG A 360 -18.51 9.21 6.06
C ARG A 360 -17.51 8.07 6.14
N TYR A 361 -16.25 8.28 5.72
CA TYR A 361 -15.20 7.26 5.83
C TYR A 361 -14.93 6.80 7.27
N PRO A 362 -14.73 7.70 8.25
CA PRO A 362 -14.53 7.29 9.65
C PRO A 362 -15.70 6.49 10.22
N ILE A 363 -16.93 6.79 9.79
CA ILE A 363 -18.12 6.04 10.23
C ILE A 363 -18.08 4.61 9.67
N ALA A 364 -17.83 4.45 8.36
CA ALA A 364 -17.75 3.15 7.73
C ALA A 364 -16.62 2.28 8.31
N THR A 365 -15.44 2.87 8.52
CA THR A 365 -14.30 2.17 9.15
C THR A 365 -14.55 1.87 10.62
N GLY A 366 -15.24 2.73 11.36
CA GLY A 366 -15.65 2.50 12.74
C GLY A 366 -16.60 1.29 12.86
N ILE A 367 -17.60 1.21 11.99
CA ILE A 367 -18.52 0.07 11.93
C ILE A 367 -17.76 -1.22 11.58
N ALA A 368 -16.87 -1.18 10.59
CA ALA A 368 -16.07 -2.33 10.20
C ALA A 368 -15.10 -2.78 11.32
N ALA A 369 -14.48 -1.84 12.04
CA ALA A 369 -13.64 -2.14 13.19
C ALA A 369 -14.45 -2.78 14.34
N ALA A 370 -15.64 -2.26 14.64
CA ALA A 370 -16.52 -2.88 15.62
C ALA A 370 -16.94 -4.30 15.19
N THR A 371 -17.29 -4.49 13.91
CA THR A 371 -17.58 -5.81 13.34
C THR A 371 -16.37 -6.75 13.45
N SER A 372 -15.14 -6.24 13.22
CA SER A 372 -13.91 -7.00 13.40
C SER A 372 -13.76 -7.50 14.84
N VAL A 373 -13.98 -6.63 15.84
CA VAL A 373 -13.90 -7.04 17.26
C VAL A 373 -14.94 -8.12 17.58
N VAL A 374 -16.21 -7.88 17.21
CA VAL A 374 -17.29 -8.82 17.50
C VAL A 374 -17.04 -10.17 16.84
N SER A 375 -16.69 -10.18 15.55
CA SER A 375 -16.42 -11.43 14.83
C SER A 375 -15.20 -12.17 15.36
N ASN A 376 -14.11 -11.46 15.74
CA ASN A 376 -12.94 -12.09 16.35
C ASN A 376 -13.30 -12.76 17.69
N VAL A 377 -14.04 -12.06 18.57
CA VAL A 377 -14.44 -12.61 19.88
C VAL A 377 -15.38 -13.83 19.74
N LEU A 378 -16.25 -13.83 18.72
CA LEU A 378 -17.22 -14.93 18.53
C LEU A 378 -16.65 -16.12 17.75
N LEU A 379 -15.81 -15.87 16.73
CA LEU A 379 -15.37 -16.91 15.80
C LEU A 379 -14.04 -17.53 16.19
N ILE A 380 -13.09 -16.78 16.72
CA ILE A 380 -11.77 -17.34 17.06
C ILE A 380 -11.85 -18.42 18.15
N PRO A 381 -12.58 -18.25 19.27
CA PRO A 381 -12.69 -19.30 20.29
C PRO A 381 -13.28 -20.61 19.79
N ARG A 382 -14.11 -20.54 18.72
CA ARG A 382 -14.82 -21.71 18.15
C ARG A 382 -14.07 -22.36 16.99
N PHE A 383 -13.41 -21.54 16.16
CA PHE A 383 -12.86 -21.98 14.87
C PHE A 383 -11.36 -21.69 14.74
N GLY A 384 -10.71 -21.14 15.79
CA GLY A 384 -9.29 -20.88 15.81
C GLY A 384 -8.81 -20.07 14.62
N LEU A 385 -7.82 -20.60 13.91
CA LEU A 385 -7.17 -20.04 12.73
C LEU A 385 -8.15 -19.60 11.63
N ILE A 386 -9.14 -20.46 11.32
CA ILE A 386 -10.16 -20.17 10.31
C ILE A 386 -11.09 -19.06 10.78
N GLY A 387 -11.42 -19.05 12.08
CA GLY A 387 -12.22 -17.99 12.70
C GLY A 387 -11.61 -16.61 12.55
N ALA A 388 -10.28 -16.50 12.71
CA ALA A 388 -9.55 -15.26 12.48
C ALA A 388 -9.63 -14.82 11.01
N ALA A 389 -9.45 -15.75 10.07
CA ALA A 389 -9.53 -15.46 8.64
C ALA A 389 -10.96 -15.03 8.21
N TRP A 390 -11.99 -15.68 8.75
CA TRP A 390 -13.38 -15.25 8.54
C TRP A 390 -13.65 -13.88 9.11
N SER A 391 -13.18 -13.60 10.32
CA SER A 391 -13.37 -12.30 10.97
C SER A 391 -12.81 -11.16 10.13
N GLN A 392 -11.59 -11.32 9.57
CA GLN A 392 -10.99 -10.33 8.69
C GLN A 392 -11.82 -10.15 7.41
N THR A 393 -12.26 -11.25 6.81
CA THR A 393 -13.10 -11.23 5.60
C THR A 393 -14.42 -10.51 5.85
N ILE A 394 -15.10 -10.80 6.96
CA ILE A 394 -16.36 -10.17 7.37
C ILE A 394 -16.15 -8.67 7.62
N ALA A 395 -15.05 -8.28 8.29
CA ALA A 395 -14.76 -6.88 8.56
C ALA A 395 -14.56 -6.07 7.28
N TYR A 396 -13.77 -6.59 6.31
CA TYR A 396 -13.61 -5.93 5.01
C TYR A 396 -14.87 -5.97 4.15
N GLY A 397 -15.67 -7.04 4.25
CA GLY A 397 -16.98 -7.11 3.63
C GLY A 397 -17.91 -6.03 4.18
N THR A 398 -17.96 -5.86 5.49
CA THR A 398 -18.73 -4.79 6.15
C THR A 398 -18.25 -3.41 5.71
N LEU A 399 -16.92 -3.19 5.66
CA LEU A 399 -16.34 -1.92 5.18
C LEU A 399 -16.82 -1.60 3.75
N ALA A 400 -16.76 -2.59 2.86
CA ALA A 400 -17.18 -2.43 1.47
C ALA A 400 -18.69 -2.13 1.38
N LEU A 401 -19.52 -2.92 2.05
CA LEU A 401 -20.97 -2.77 2.00
C LEU A 401 -21.45 -1.42 2.54
N VAL A 402 -20.95 -1.02 3.72
CA VAL A 402 -21.32 0.27 4.33
C VAL A 402 -20.85 1.45 3.47
N THR A 403 -19.62 1.37 2.93
CA THR A 403 -19.09 2.42 2.07
C THR A 403 -19.87 2.53 0.77
N ILE A 404 -20.19 1.41 0.12
CA ILE A 404 -21.00 1.38 -1.10
C ILE A 404 -22.40 1.95 -0.81
N ALA A 405 -23.02 1.60 0.32
CA ALA A 405 -24.33 2.12 0.71
C ALA A 405 -24.32 3.64 0.92
N PHE A 406 -23.27 4.18 1.57
CA PHE A 406 -23.12 5.62 1.71
C PHE A 406 -22.82 6.30 0.37
N SER A 407 -21.96 5.73 -0.45
CA SER A 407 -21.61 6.23 -1.76
C SER A 407 -22.82 6.27 -2.69
N TRP A 408 -23.62 5.22 -2.71
CA TRP A 408 -24.80 5.11 -3.56
C TRP A 408 -25.88 6.13 -3.23
N ARG A 409 -26.05 6.47 -1.94
CA ARG A 409 -26.98 7.53 -1.50
C ARG A 409 -26.57 8.92 -2.00
N GLU A 410 -25.27 9.21 -2.10
CA GLU A 410 -24.75 10.52 -2.51
C GLU A 410 -24.57 10.63 -4.05
N TYR A 411 -24.13 9.54 -4.69
CA TYR A 411 -23.84 9.48 -6.10
C TYR A 411 -24.22 8.10 -6.65
N PRO A 412 -25.49 7.89 -7.03
CA PRO A 412 -25.96 6.58 -7.47
C PRO A 412 -25.31 6.17 -8.80
N ILE A 413 -24.50 5.11 -8.75
CA ILE A 413 -23.94 4.43 -9.90
C ILE A 413 -24.73 3.14 -10.11
N HIS A 414 -25.24 2.92 -11.31
CA HIS A 414 -25.94 1.67 -11.65
C HIS A 414 -24.92 0.62 -12.06
N TYR A 415 -24.50 -0.21 -11.11
CA TYR A 415 -23.60 -1.31 -11.39
C TYR A 415 -24.30 -2.41 -12.20
N GLU A 416 -23.51 -3.12 -13.02
CA GLU A 416 -24.00 -4.21 -13.87
C GLU A 416 -24.16 -5.52 -13.07
N TRP A 417 -25.12 -5.54 -12.14
CA TRP A 417 -25.32 -6.64 -11.18
C TRP A 417 -25.42 -8.02 -11.83
N SER A 418 -26.08 -8.13 -13.00
CA SER A 418 -26.19 -9.38 -13.73
C SER A 418 -24.83 -9.88 -14.23
N ARG A 419 -23.96 -8.98 -14.68
CA ARG A 419 -22.57 -9.32 -15.08
C ARG A 419 -21.73 -9.69 -13.86
N LEU A 420 -21.85 -8.92 -12.77
CA LEU A 420 -21.15 -9.20 -11.51
C LEU A 420 -21.52 -10.59 -10.95
N LEU A 421 -22.78 -10.96 -10.99
CA LEU A 421 -23.21 -12.29 -10.57
C LEU A 421 -22.62 -13.39 -11.47
N ARG A 422 -22.67 -13.22 -12.79
CA ARG A 422 -22.10 -14.20 -13.74
C ARG A 422 -20.59 -14.42 -13.51
N ILE A 423 -19.81 -13.36 -13.34
CA ILE A 423 -18.36 -13.50 -13.07
C ILE A 423 -18.09 -14.12 -11.70
N SER A 424 -18.92 -13.84 -10.68
CA SER A 424 -18.79 -14.47 -9.36
C SER A 424 -19.05 -15.96 -9.44
N ILE A 425 -20.10 -16.37 -10.16
CA ILE A 425 -20.40 -17.79 -10.41
C ILE A 425 -19.29 -18.44 -11.22
N ALA A 426 -18.80 -17.78 -12.28
CA ALA A 426 -17.68 -18.29 -13.08
C ALA A 426 -16.42 -18.50 -12.24
N GLY A 427 -16.08 -17.56 -11.35
CA GLY A 427 -14.95 -17.68 -10.43
C GLY A 427 -15.11 -18.83 -9.44
N ALA A 428 -16.29 -18.98 -8.83
CA ALA A 428 -16.57 -20.07 -7.92
C ALA A 428 -16.48 -21.44 -8.61
N LEU A 429 -17.05 -21.56 -9.81
CA LEU A 429 -16.98 -22.80 -10.61
C LEU A 429 -15.55 -23.10 -11.09
N ALA A 430 -14.78 -22.08 -11.48
CA ALA A 430 -13.40 -22.26 -11.88
C ALA A 430 -12.52 -22.74 -10.71
N PHE A 431 -12.72 -22.17 -9.52
CA PHE A 431 -12.08 -22.65 -8.30
C PHE A 431 -12.49 -24.08 -7.96
N ALA A 432 -13.78 -24.39 -8.02
CA ALA A 432 -14.28 -25.74 -7.74
C ALA A 432 -13.75 -26.77 -8.74
N ALA A 433 -13.68 -26.41 -10.02
CA ALA A 433 -13.09 -27.27 -11.06
C ALA A 433 -11.62 -27.57 -10.78
N ALA A 434 -10.82 -26.54 -10.51
CA ALA A 434 -9.39 -26.70 -10.20
C ALA A 434 -9.15 -27.50 -8.91
N SER A 435 -10.01 -27.31 -7.89
CA SER A 435 -9.84 -27.97 -6.59
C SER A 435 -10.30 -29.43 -6.59
N ARG A 436 -11.34 -29.78 -7.39
CA ARG A 436 -11.97 -31.11 -7.36
C ARG A 436 -11.55 -32.02 -8.53
N LEU A 437 -11.29 -31.44 -9.72
CA LEU A 437 -10.96 -32.22 -10.90
C LEU A 437 -9.46 -32.48 -11.07
N VAL A 438 -8.62 -31.63 -10.47
CA VAL A 438 -7.17 -31.82 -10.54
C VAL A 438 -6.74 -32.71 -9.36
N PRO A 439 -6.17 -33.90 -9.62
CA PRO A 439 -5.71 -34.80 -8.58
C PRO A 439 -4.53 -34.20 -7.79
N THR A 440 -4.11 -34.91 -6.76
CA THR A 440 -2.90 -34.56 -6.01
C THR A 440 -1.67 -34.78 -6.91
N LEU A 441 -1.01 -33.69 -7.24
CA LEU A 441 0.20 -33.66 -8.08
C LEU A 441 1.39 -33.14 -7.24
N PRO A 442 2.63 -33.37 -7.69
CA PRO A 442 3.78 -32.67 -7.13
C PRO A 442 3.54 -31.15 -7.14
N PRO A 443 3.99 -30.39 -6.12
CA PRO A 443 3.58 -29.00 -5.90
C PRO A 443 3.73 -28.08 -7.13
N LEU A 444 4.85 -28.20 -7.87
CA LEU A 444 5.07 -27.40 -9.09
C LEU A 444 4.08 -27.74 -10.20
N ALA A 445 3.85 -29.04 -10.43
CA ALA A 445 2.88 -29.50 -11.43
C ALA A 445 1.45 -29.14 -11.03
N GLY A 446 1.12 -29.29 -9.74
CA GLY A 446 -0.19 -28.89 -9.16
C GLY A 446 -0.46 -27.41 -9.37
N LEU A 447 0.50 -26.55 -9.07
CA LEU A 447 0.42 -25.10 -9.26
C LEU A 447 0.12 -24.74 -10.72
N LEU A 448 0.86 -25.33 -11.68
CA LEU A 448 0.69 -25.05 -13.11
C LEU A 448 -0.66 -25.55 -13.62
N VAL A 449 -1.01 -26.81 -13.32
CA VAL A 449 -2.25 -27.42 -13.82
C VAL A 449 -3.47 -26.76 -13.22
N ARG A 450 -3.51 -26.52 -11.90
CA ARG A 450 -4.64 -25.83 -11.25
C ARG A 450 -4.76 -24.40 -11.73
N GLY A 451 -3.65 -23.68 -11.92
CA GLY A 451 -3.65 -22.34 -12.48
C GLY A 451 -4.24 -22.32 -13.90
N LEU A 452 -3.79 -23.22 -14.79
CA LEU A 452 -4.30 -23.33 -16.16
C LEU A 452 -5.79 -23.73 -16.19
N VAL A 453 -6.20 -24.70 -15.37
CA VAL A 453 -7.61 -25.12 -15.26
C VAL A 453 -8.47 -23.95 -14.77
N THR A 454 -8.01 -23.18 -13.77
CA THR A 454 -8.77 -22.02 -13.27
C THR A 454 -8.92 -20.96 -14.35
N VAL A 455 -7.85 -20.54 -15.00
CA VAL A 455 -7.88 -19.53 -16.07
C VAL A 455 -8.71 -20.01 -17.25
N GLY A 456 -8.51 -21.25 -17.70
CA GLY A 456 -9.25 -21.84 -18.82
C GLY A 456 -10.75 -21.95 -18.54
N THR A 457 -11.14 -22.50 -17.39
CA THR A 457 -12.53 -22.64 -16.98
C THR A 457 -13.20 -21.28 -16.80
N TYR A 458 -12.52 -20.35 -16.12
CA TYR A 458 -13.06 -18.99 -15.93
C TYR A 458 -13.32 -18.29 -17.25
N THR A 459 -12.33 -18.32 -18.16
CA THR A 459 -12.46 -17.68 -19.48
C THR A 459 -13.55 -18.35 -20.31
N ALA A 460 -13.63 -19.68 -20.32
CA ALA A 460 -14.66 -20.43 -21.02
C ALA A 460 -16.07 -20.08 -20.49
N LEU A 461 -16.23 -19.99 -19.17
CA LEU A 461 -17.51 -19.61 -18.55
C LEU A 461 -17.86 -18.14 -18.82
N MET A 462 -16.91 -17.22 -18.85
CA MET A 462 -17.17 -15.83 -19.24
C MET A 462 -17.72 -15.75 -20.67
N VAL A 463 -17.18 -16.54 -21.59
CA VAL A 463 -17.68 -16.60 -22.97
C VAL A 463 -19.08 -17.25 -23.00
N ALA A 464 -19.27 -18.39 -22.31
CA ALA A 464 -20.55 -19.11 -22.23
C ALA A 464 -21.67 -18.25 -21.62
N PHE A 465 -21.38 -17.49 -20.58
CA PHE A 465 -22.32 -16.57 -19.93
C PHE A 465 -22.51 -15.25 -20.69
N ARG A 466 -21.91 -15.13 -21.88
CA ARG A 466 -22.01 -13.93 -22.72
C ARG A 466 -21.65 -12.66 -21.92
N PHE A 467 -20.54 -12.73 -21.18
CA PHE A 467 -20.07 -11.58 -20.39
C PHE A 467 -19.73 -10.37 -21.27
N PHE A 468 -19.08 -10.60 -22.41
CA PHE A 468 -18.68 -9.53 -23.32
C PHE A 468 -19.83 -9.09 -24.21
N HIS A 469 -20.09 -7.78 -24.27
CA HIS A 469 -21.07 -7.22 -25.19
C HIS A 469 -20.49 -7.18 -26.63
N ALA A 470 -21.36 -7.24 -27.64
CA ALA A 470 -20.96 -7.25 -29.03
C ALA A 470 -20.07 -6.04 -29.43
N GLY A 471 -20.38 -4.88 -28.89
CA GLY A 471 -19.57 -3.66 -29.08
C GLY A 471 -18.15 -3.76 -28.48
N GLU A 472 -18.03 -4.37 -27.31
CA GLU A 472 -16.73 -4.57 -26.63
C GLU A 472 -15.84 -5.56 -27.40
N LEU A 473 -16.42 -6.63 -27.92
CA LEU A 473 -15.71 -7.60 -28.77
C LEU A 473 -15.19 -6.98 -30.06
N ARG A 474 -15.95 -6.03 -30.62
CA ARG A 474 -15.52 -5.28 -31.80
C ARG A 474 -14.30 -4.41 -31.50
N ILE A 475 -14.34 -3.67 -30.39
CA ILE A 475 -13.21 -2.84 -29.94
C ILE A 475 -11.95 -3.70 -29.69
N LEU A 476 -12.11 -4.84 -29.03
CA LEU A 476 -10.99 -5.79 -28.78
C LEU A 476 -10.40 -6.33 -30.10
N ARG A 477 -11.23 -6.65 -31.10
CA ARG A 477 -10.76 -7.06 -32.42
C ARG A 477 -9.99 -5.94 -33.12
N GLU A 478 -10.51 -4.73 -33.11
CA GLU A 478 -9.84 -3.55 -33.69
C GLU A 478 -8.51 -3.24 -33.00
N MET A 479 -8.44 -3.34 -31.67
CA MET A 479 -7.20 -3.17 -30.91
C MET A 479 -6.16 -4.27 -31.26
N ARG A 480 -6.59 -5.52 -31.35
CA ARG A 480 -5.74 -6.64 -31.77
C ARG A 480 -5.20 -6.41 -33.19
N GLU A 481 -6.05 -6.02 -34.13
CA GLU A 481 -5.65 -5.72 -35.49
C GLU A 481 -4.66 -4.56 -35.57
N ARG A 482 -4.86 -3.49 -34.78
CA ARG A 482 -3.92 -2.37 -34.67
C ARG A 482 -2.58 -2.80 -34.05
N ALA A 483 -2.59 -3.67 -33.05
CA ALA A 483 -1.37 -4.20 -32.42
C ALA A 483 -0.59 -5.08 -33.39
N LEU A 484 -1.30 -5.90 -34.19
CA LEU A 484 -0.68 -6.77 -35.20
C LEU A 484 -0.21 -5.98 -36.45
N ARG A 485 -0.86 -4.84 -36.77
CA ARG A 485 -0.47 -3.94 -37.88
C ARG A 485 0.71 -3.03 -37.54
N LYS A 486 1.08 -2.83 -36.27
CA LYS A 486 2.34 -2.19 -35.90
C LYS A 486 3.50 -3.13 -36.18
N LYS A 487 3.88 -3.24 -37.47
CA LYS A 487 5.24 -3.64 -37.84
C LYS A 487 6.22 -2.70 -37.13
N PRO A 488 7.37 -3.21 -36.63
CA PRO A 488 8.40 -2.32 -36.11
C PRO A 488 8.72 -1.30 -37.21
N VAL A 489 8.59 -0.02 -36.90
CA VAL A 489 9.11 1.05 -37.74
C VAL A 489 10.60 0.76 -37.86
N ALA A 490 11.01 0.27 -39.02
CA ALA A 490 12.40 0.17 -39.38
C ALA A 490 12.99 1.56 -39.14
N THR A 491 13.96 1.67 -38.25
CA THR A 491 14.76 2.86 -38.07
C THR A 491 15.28 3.26 -39.43
N ALA A 492 14.72 4.34 -39.98
CA ALA A 492 15.27 4.95 -41.18
C ALA A 492 16.72 5.34 -40.87
N PRO A 493 17.68 4.99 -41.73
CA PRO A 493 19.06 5.36 -41.51
C PRO A 493 19.13 6.88 -41.45
N ALA A 494 19.80 7.41 -40.42
CA ALA A 494 20.11 8.81 -40.30
C ALA A 494 20.78 9.27 -41.58
N ARG A 495 20.12 10.13 -42.34
CA ARG A 495 20.74 10.87 -43.44
C ARG A 495 21.80 11.78 -42.80
N ALA A 496 23.04 11.34 -42.91
CA ALA A 496 24.20 12.21 -42.86
C ALA A 496 24.16 13.12 -44.08
N GLY A 497 24.19 14.41 -43.89
CA GLY A 497 24.40 15.36 -44.96
C GLY A 497 23.51 16.58 -44.84
N ALA A 498 24.02 17.61 -44.21
CA ALA A 498 23.99 19.03 -44.58
C ALA A 498 24.53 19.85 -43.38
N VAL A 499 25.82 19.90 -43.31
CA VAL A 499 26.56 21.06 -42.78
C VAL A 499 26.73 22.00 -43.93
N GLU A 500 26.56 23.30 -43.66
CA GLU A 500 26.86 24.52 -44.39
C GLU A 500 25.61 25.32 -44.79
N MET A 501 25.37 26.34 -44.06
CA MET A 501 25.47 27.74 -44.44
C MET A 501 24.79 28.66 -43.42
N ALA A 502 25.53 29.63 -43.15
CA ALA A 502 25.37 31.00 -42.66
C ALA A 502 25.52 31.10 -41.12
N GLY A 503 26.53 31.67 -40.62
CA GLY A 503 27.35 32.86 -40.85
C GLY A 503 26.55 34.11 -40.48
N ASP A 504 26.97 34.73 -39.38
CA ASP A 504 26.78 36.13 -39.03
C ASP A 504 25.37 36.69 -38.86
N ILE A 505 24.98 36.92 -37.62
CA ILE A 505 24.55 38.25 -37.15
C ILE A 505 24.92 38.43 -35.68
N VAL A 506 25.79 39.39 -35.49
CA VAL A 506 26.37 39.96 -34.29
C VAL A 506 25.32 40.83 -33.57
N THR A 507 25.33 40.70 -32.24
CA THR A 507 25.12 41.71 -31.20
C THR A 507 23.97 42.70 -31.35
N THR A 508 23.14 42.82 -30.34
CA THR A 508 23.12 43.91 -29.35
C THR A 508 21.99 43.72 -28.38
N ALA A 509 22.33 43.62 -27.11
CA ALA A 509 21.45 43.91 -25.97
C ALA A 509 21.38 45.43 -25.79
N PRO A 510 20.32 46.00 -25.30
CA PRO A 510 20.39 47.19 -24.48
C PRO A 510 19.93 46.91 -23.05
N ASP A 511 20.77 47.40 -22.15
CA ASP A 511 20.64 47.59 -20.71
C ASP A 511 19.50 48.59 -20.42
N PRO A 512 18.72 48.39 -19.34
CA PRO A 512 17.72 49.34 -18.89
C PRO A 512 18.23 50.14 -17.70
N LEU A 513 18.57 51.40 -17.92
CA LEU A 513 18.55 52.45 -16.89
C LEU A 513 18.38 53.80 -17.60
N ASP A 514 17.57 54.64 -16.98
CA ASP A 514 17.23 56.03 -17.18
C ASP A 514 15.89 56.26 -17.93
N ASP A 515 14.87 56.70 -17.23
CA ASP A 515 14.59 58.07 -16.91
C ASP A 515 13.37 58.28 -16.02
N VAL A 516 13.67 59.05 -15.01
CA VAL A 516 12.82 59.67 -14.02
C VAL A 516 12.13 60.88 -14.64
N GLU A 517 10.97 61.21 -14.05
CA GLU A 517 10.30 62.51 -13.96
C GLU A 517 8.90 62.65 -14.59
N GLY A 518 8.02 62.96 -13.71
CA GLY A 518 7.09 64.05 -13.85
C GLY A 518 5.61 63.74 -13.98
N SER A 519 4.92 63.88 -12.89
CA SER A 519 3.73 64.68 -12.67
C SER A 519 2.51 63.98 -12.09
N SER A 520 2.29 64.26 -10.84
CA SER A 520 0.99 64.35 -10.15
C SER A 520 0.31 65.68 -10.58
N PRO A 521 -0.96 65.99 -10.31
CA PRO A 521 -2.00 65.34 -9.48
C PRO A 521 -3.46 65.46 -10.06
N ASP A 522 -4.35 64.97 -9.26
CA ASP A 522 -5.71 65.48 -8.97
C ASP A 522 -6.92 64.62 -9.33
N SER A 523 -7.54 64.26 -8.29
CA SER A 523 -8.91 64.58 -7.87
C SER A 523 -10.06 63.58 -8.13
N ARG A 524 -10.63 63.24 -6.98
CA ARG A 524 -12.09 63.12 -6.69
C ARG A 524 -12.86 61.96 -7.33
N ALA A 525 -13.32 61.17 -6.52
CA ALA A 525 -14.51 61.21 -5.68
C ALA A 525 -15.58 60.19 -6.07
N GLN A 526 -16.01 59.50 -5.05
CA GLN A 526 -17.40 59.14 -4.71
C GLN A 526 -18.08 57.90 -5.31
N ARG A 527 -18.42 57.05 -4.35
CA ARG A 527 -19.74 56.36 -4.19
C ARG A 527 -19.99 55.17 -5.14
N ARG A 528 -20.27 54.03 -4.68
CA ARG A 528 -21.12 53.47 -3.62
C ARG A 528 -20.61 52.07 -3.17
#